data_945582b952137e673d308f6c7fd63277
#
_entry.id   945582b952137e673d308f6c7fd63277
#
_cell.length_a   1.000
_cell.length_b   1.000
_cell.length_c   1.000
_cell.angle_alpha   90.00
_cell.angle_beta   90.00
_cell.angle_gamma   90.00
#
_symmetry.space_group_name_H-M   'P 1'
#
loop_
_entity.id
_entity.type
_entity.pdbx_description
1 polymer ?
#
loop_
_entity_poly.entity_id
_entity_poly.type
_entity_poly.pdbx_seq_one_letter_code
_entity_poly.pdbx_strand_id
1 'polypeptide(L)'
;MGVVTDEERALAEDEAMSSGEGVVDTLITKGVVMAIQVSQAKAAQFGAEFVELAEQSIEDEVISSVPRSVAHQYKVVPLYQDDLSVTVAMSDPSDLDAIDALGQALNKEVKISVADEEEIEGALKQYYGSSGDDTVSKLIQDITEGEVQVSTLGEVTVEEDADAVDADAPIIKLVNTMIVEAFRMGASDIHLEPLALRFRMRYRVDGVCHEQKAPPRRLQASVISRLKIMAEMDIAEKRIPQDGRIQSNVGGKTIDLRVNCLPTTHGESIVMRLLDKEGLKLGLGQLGFLADDQRTFEDLIQLPDGILLVTGPTGSGKTTTLYSCLNYINKPDRKIITVEDPVEYLLEGINQVQVHTAVDLTFANALRAMLRQAPNVVMLGEIRDFETATIAINASLTGHLVFSTLHTNDAPSAVTRLTDIGVKPFLIASATRCLMAQRLVRKVCPQCEGPAEPVESELLGLGLDPKSIKDPNFKAGEGCDKCTGTGYKGRFGLFEVFVVDDESRKMIVNKVTTTELRKRAREVGMRTLREDGARKAVAGMTTPNEVLRVTVGDES
;
A
#
# COMPACT_ATOMS: atom_id res chain seq x y z
N MET A 1 35.22 8.03 41.69
CA MET A 1 34.10 8.94 41.95
C MET A 1 33.28 8.64 43.21
N GLY A 2 33.42 7.50 43.87
CA GLY A 2 32.76 7.17 45.15
C GLY A 2 31.23 7.09 45.12
N VAL A 3 30.65 6.79 43.96
CA VAL A 3 29.21 6.74 43.76
C VAL A 3 28.63 5.38 44.20
N VAL A 4 29.46 4.34 44.27
CA VAL A 4 29.06 2.96 44.64
C VAL A 4 29.86 2.58 45.90
N THR A 5 29.19 2.02 46.89
CA THR A 5 29.82 1.48 48.08
C THR A 5 30.38 0.06 47.84
N ASP A 6 31.36 -0.36 48.64
CA ASP A 6 31.94 -1.70 48.52
C ASP A 6 30.88 -2.82 48.70
N GLU A 7 29.84 -2.58 49.51
CA GLU A 7 28.73 -3.51 49.74
C GLU A 7 27.82 -3.63 48.52
N GLU A 8 27.47 -2.51 47.88
CA GLU A 8 26.65 -2.47 46.66
C GLU A 8 27.38 -3.11 45.48
N ARG A 9 28.68 -2.88 45.38
CA ARG A 9 29.53 -3.51 44.38
C ARG A 9 29.56 -5.05 44.53
N ALA A 10 29.78 -5.56 45.75
CA ALA A 10 29.83 -7.01 46.04
C ALA A 10 28.49 -7.70 45.72
N LEU A 11 27.37 -7.04 46.05
CA LEU A 11 26.01 -7.53 45.73
C LEU A 11 25.74 -7.56 44.21
N ALA A 12 26.24 -6.55 43.48
CA ALA A 12 26.10 -6.53 42.02
C ALA A 12 26.99 -7.55 41.31
N GLU A 13 28.20 -7.82 41.85
CA GLU A 13 29.09 -8.88 41.33
C GLU A 13 28.49 -10.30 41.54
N ASP A 14 27.87 -10.59 42.66
CA ASP A 14 27.20 -11.86 42.93
C ASP A 14 25.97 -12.09 42.05
N GLU A 15 25.18 -11.06 41.82
CA GLU A 15 24.00 -11.16 40.90
C GLU A 15 24.41 -11.25 39.44
N ALA A 16 25.38 -10.47 38.98
CA ALA A 16 25.96 -10.53 37.65
C ALA A 16 26.47 -11.95 37.32
N MET A 17 27.12 -12.61 38.30
CA MET A 17 27.52 -14.04 38.16
C MET A 17 26.34 -15.01 38.04
N SER A 18 25.20 -14.69 38.64
CA SER A 18 24.02 -15.56 38.61
C SER A 18 23.11 -15.34 37.39
N SER A 19 23.02 -14.09 36.88
CA SER A 19 22.20 -13.71 35.72
C SER A 19 22.92 -13.80 34.38
N GLY A 20 24.26 -13.73 34.38
CA GLY A 20 25.09 -13.65 33.18
C GLY A 20 25.13 -12.23 32.57
N GLU A 21 24.63 -11.22 33.25
CA GLU A 21 24.66 -9.81 32.85
C GLU A 21 25.95 -9.12 33.34
N GLY A 22 26.27 -7.95 32.76
CA GLY A 22 27.39 -7.14 33.21
C GLY A 22 27.16 -6.53 34.60
N VAL A 23 28.21 -6.41 35.42
CA VAL A 23 28.11 -5.80 36.75
C VAL A 23 27.59 -4.36 36.68
N VAL A 24 27.99 -3.61 35.66
CA VAL A 24 27.54 -2.23 35.42
C VAL A 24 26.06 -2.20 35.06
N ASP A 25 25.60 -3.10 34.22
CA ASP A 25 24.20 -3.19 33.80
C ASP A 25 23.29 -3.56 34.99
N THR A 26 23.77 -4.45 35.85
CA THR A 26 23.09 -4.81 37.10
C THR A 26 22.97 -3.59 38.04
N LEU A 27 24.01 -2.76 38.15
CA LEU A 27 23.98 -1.53 38.97
C LEU A 27 23.00 -0.50 38.41
N ILE A 28 22.90 -0.36 37.09
CA ILE A 28 21.93 0.52 36.41
C ILE A 28 20.52 0.03 36.65
N THR A 29 20.26 -1.26 36.43
CA THR A 29 18.94 -1.88 36.63
C THR A 29 18.42 -1.74 38.05
N LYS A 30 19.32 -1.76 39.03
CA LYS A 30 18.99 -1.53 40.46
C LYS A 30 18.82 -0.05 40.82
N GLY A 31 19.11 0.87 39.91
CA GLY A 31 19.03 2.30 40.18
C GLY A 31 20.10 2.82 41.13
N VAL A 32 21.18 2.07 41.37
CA VAL A 32 22.33 2.48 42.17
C VAL A 32 23.18 3.52 41.44
N VAL A 33 23.26 3.39 40.11
CA VAL A 33 23.98 4.29 39.22
C VAL A 33 23.13 4.65 38.04
N MET A 34 23.15 5.87 37.58
CA MET A 34 22.52 6.31 36.34
C MET A 34 23.45 6.08 35.13
N ALA A 35 22.91 5.78 33.94
CA ALA A 35 23.69 5.56 32.71
C ALA A 35 24.65 6.72 32.42
N ILE A 36 24.22 7.96 32.59
CA ILE A 36 25.01 9.16 32.40
C ILE A 36 26.26 9.21 33.35
N GLN A 37 26.14 8.70 34.57
CA GLN A 37 27.26 8.64 35.50
C GLN A 37 28.29 7.60 35.09
N VAL A 38 27.88 6.53 34.43
CA VAL A 38 28.78 5.52 33.87
C VAL A 38 29.55 6.13 32.69
N SER A 39 28.84 6.82 31.78
CA SER A 39 29.46 7.49 30.63
C SER A 39 30.47 8.57 31.06
N GLN A 40 30.15 9.36 32.10
CA GLN A 40 31.06 10.31 32.70
C GLN A 40 32.31 9.65 33.35
N ALA A 41 32.13 8.50 33.99
CA ALA A 41 33.22 7.74 34.56
C ALA A 41 34.16 7.15 33.50
N LYS A 42 33.58 6.62 32.39
CA LYS A 42 34.35 6.18 31.22
C LYS A 42 35.16 7.33 30.61
N ALA A 43 34.53 8.48 30.40
CA ALA A 43 35.20 9.67 29.89
C ALA A 43 36.43 10.07 30.75
N ALA A 44 36.23 10.11 32.05
CA ALA A 44 37.31 10.44 33.00
C ALA A 44 38.43 9.39 33.00
N GLN A 45 38.14 8.12 32.85
CA GLN A 45 39.10 7.01 32.80
C GLN A 45 40.01 7.08 31.56
N PHE A 46 39.43 7.41 30.42
CA PHE A 46 40.17 7.46 29.14
C PHE A 46 40.67 8.85 28.76
N GLY A 47 40.44 9.86 29.63
CA GLY A 47 40.87 11.23 29.38
C GLY A 47 40.14 11.91 28.22
N ALA A 48 38.94 11.44 27.91
CA ALA A 48 38.05 11.98 26.89
C ALA A 48 37.07 13.00 27.52
N GLU A 49 36.56 13.92 26.71
CA GLU A 49 35.52 14.85 27.11
C GLU A 49 34.15 14.17 27.12
N PHE A 50 33.35 14.38 28.17
CA PHE A 50 31.97 13.97 28.21
C PHE A 50 31.08 15.06 27.56
N VAL A 51 30.19 14.68 26.65
CA VAL A 51 29.32 15.60 25.89
C VAL A 51 27.86 15.12 25.95
N GLU A 52 26.95 16.05 26.26
CA GLU A 52 25.50 15.84 26.17
C GLU A 52 25.03 16.20 24.76
N LEU A 53 24.65 15.21 23.96
CA LEU A 53 24.28 15.40 22.55
C LEU A 53 22.95 16.14 22.39
N ALA A 54 22.06 16.06 23.39
CA ALA A 54 20.77 16.76 23.38
C ALA A 54 20.90 18.29 23.36
N GLU A 55 22.00 18.83 23.86
CA GLU A 55 22.25 20.27 23.89
C GLU A 55 23.10 20.80 22.71
N GLN A 56 23.57 19.89 21.84
CA GLN A 56 24.46 20.24 20.73
C GLN A 56 23.71 20.37 19.40
N SER A 57 23.95 21.48 18.71
CA SER A 57 23.55 21.68 17.32
C SER A 57 24.74 21.40 16.42
N ILE A 58 24.67 20.32 15.63
CA ILE A 58 25.76 19.88 14.75
C ILE A 58 25.45 20.37 13.34
N GLU A 59 26.42 21.01 12.69
CA GLU A 59 26.28 21.53 11.34
C GLU A 59 26.23 20.39 10.29
N ASP A 60 25.45 20.56 9.22
CA ASP A 60 25.27 19.55 8.17
C ASP A 60 26.59 19.16 7.48
N GLU A 61 27.57 20.09 7.39
CA GLU A 61 28.90 19.82 6.85
C GLU A 61 29.68 18.84 7.73
N VAL A 62 29.55 18.95 9.05
CA VAL A 62 30.20 18.06 10.02
C VAL A 62 29.54 16.67 9.97
N ILE A 63 28.22 16.62 9.90
CA ILE A 63 27.47 15.35 9.74
C ILE A 63 27.88 14.62 8.46
N SER A 64 28.04 15.36 7.36
CA SER A 64 28.46 14.80 6.06
C SER A 64 29.90 14.30 6.03
N SER A 65 30.73 14.67 7.00
CA SER A 65 32.14 14.24 7.09
C SER A 65 32.32 12.77 7.45
N VAL A 66 31.34 12.19 8.15
CA VAL A 66 31.32 10.77 8.50
C VAL A 66 30.23 10.08 7.68
N PRO A 67 30.56 9.12 6.83
CA PRO A 67 29.57 8.37 6.06
C PRO A 67 28.55 7.68 6.98
N ARG A 68 27.29 7.69 6.61
CA ARG A 68 26.19 7.07 7.39
C ARG A 68 26.47 5.60 7.77
N SER A 69 27.03 4.81 6.84
CA SER A 69 27.39 3.42 7.08
C SER A 69 28.40 3.28 8.24
N VAL A 70 29.39 4.16 8.25
CA VAL A 70 30.45 4.21 9.27
C VAL A 70 29.88 4.68 10.61
N ALA A 71 29.03 5.73 10.60
CA ALA A 71 28.39 6.25 11.80
C ALA A 71 27.52 5.19 12.50
N HIS A 72 26.72 4.44 11.75
CA HIS A 72 25.89 3.36 12.30
C HIS A 72 26.68 2.11 12.68
N GLN A 73 27.71 1.73 11.88
CA GLN A 73 28.50 0.53 12.14
C GLN A 73 29.27 0.64 13.46
N TYR A 74 29.85 1.80 13.71
CA TYR A 74 30.67 2.05 14.91
C TYR A 74 29.91 2.82 15.99
N LYS A 75 28.60 3.08 15.81
CA LYS A 75 27.78 3.86 16.73
C LYS A 75 28.44 5.18 17.16
N VAL A 76 28.79 6.02 16.17
CA VAL A 76 29.47 7.30 16.39
C VAL A 76 28.73 8.45 15.75
N VAL A 77 28.81 9.63 16.38
CA VAL A 77 28.24 10.88 15.87
C VAL A 77 29.34 11.92 15.78
N PRO A 78 29.65 12.52 14.62
CA PRO A 78 30.65 13.58 14.52
C PRO A 78 30.13 14.84 15.18
N LEU A 79 30.98 15.46 15.98
CA LEU A 79 30.70 16.69 16.72
C LEU A 79 31.36 17.92 16.10
N TYR A 80 32.59 17.74 15.67
CA TYR A 80 33.40 18.81 15.14
C TYR A 80 34.41 18.29 14.11
N GLN A 81 34.72 19.09 13.11
CA GLN A 81 35.69 18.75 12.07
C GLN A 81 36.64 19.94 11.82
N ASP A 82 37.92 19.62 11.66
CA ASP A 82 38.90 20.51 11.07
C ASP A 82 39.59 19.86 9.85
N ASP A 83 40.58 20.54 9.25
CA ASP A 83 41.26 20.04 8.05
C ASP A 83 41.98 18.69 8.26
N LEU A 84 42.42 18.40 9.49
CA LEU A 84 43.29 17.28 9.84
C LEU A 84 42.63 16.26 10.78
N SER A 85 41.59 16.67 11.53
CA SER A 85 40.96 15.82 12.55
C SER A 85 39.43 15.91 12.53
N VAL A 86 38.78 14.84 13.01
CA VAL A 86 37.35 14.76 13.25
C VAL A 86 37.14 14.34 14.71
N THR A 87 36.34 15.09 15.46
CA THR A 87 35.91 14.71 16.80
C THR A 87 34.59 13.98 16.74
N VAL A 88 34.54 12.76 17.27
CA VAL A 88 33.33 11.92 17.26
C VAL A 88 32.90 11.57 18.67
N ALA A 89 31.60 11.55 18.94
CA ALA A 89 31.01 11.00 20.14
C ALA A 89 30.77 9.50 20.00
N MET A 90 31.16 8.72 21.00
CA MET A 90 30.93 7.28 21.10
C MET A 90 30.64 6.88 22.56
N SER A 91 29.99 5.75 22.77
CA SER A 91 29.63 5.27 24.11
C SER A 91 30.74 4.48 24.80
N ASP A 92 31.64 3.88 24.02
CA ASP A 92 32.75 3.06 24.52
C ASP A 92 34.11 3.49 23.97
N PRO A 93 34.84 4.34 24.67
CA PRO A 93 36.18 4.80 24.25
C PRO A 93 37.25 3.70 24.34
N SER A 94 36.94 2.51 24.83
CA SER A 94 37.89 1.39 24.90
C SER A 94 37.93 0.56 23.59
N ASP A 95 37.02 0.80 22.67
CA ASP A 95 36.98 0.12 21.37
C ASP A 95 38.02 0.73 20.39
N LEU A 96 39.26 0.30 20.56
CA LEU A 96 40.38 0.74 19.74
C LEU A 96 40.24 0.31 18.27
N ASP A 97 39.60 -0.83 18.02
CA ASP A 97 39.37 -1.34 16.66
C ASP A 97 38.42 -0.41 15.88
N ALA A 98 37.38 0.08 16.54
CA ALA A 98 36.46 1.07 15.97
C ALA A 98 37.15 2.39 15.67
N ILE A 99 38.04 2.86 16.58
CA ILE A 99 38.78 4.12 16.44
C ILE A 99 39.75 4.04 15.26
N ASP A 100 40.52 2.96 15.17
CA ASP A 100 41.49 2.76 14.10
C ASP A 100 40.76 2.62 12.73
N ALA A 101 39.66 1.88 12.69
CA ALA A 101 38.85 1.73 11.48
C ALA A 101 38.23 3.06 11.03
N LEU A 102 37.75 3.89 11.98
CA LEU A 102 37.28 5.26 11.70
C LEU A 102 38.40 6.14 11.12
N GLY A 103 39.59 6.11 11.72
CA GLY A 103 40.74 6.85 11.20
C GLY A 103 41.12 6.47 9.78
N GLN A 104 41.09 5.17 9.46
CA GLN A 104 41.34 4.66 8.11
C GLN A 104 40.22 5.04 7.11
N ALA A 105 38.96 4.90 7.53
CA ALA A 105 37.79 5.21 6.68
C ALA A 105 37.70 6.70 6.35
N LEU A 106 38.04 7.56 7.29
CA LEU A 106 37.95 9.02 7.14
C LEU A 106 39.25 9.66 6.64
N ASN A 107 40.36 8.91 6.67
CA ASN A 107 41.71 9.40 6.37
C ASN A 107 42.06 10.67 7.13
N LYS A 108 41.64 10.78 8.40
CA LYS A 108 41.82 11.88 9.33
C LYS A 108 42.13 11.35 10.73
N GLU A 109 42.73 12.20 11.54
CA GLU A 109 42.92 11.90 12.95
C GLU A 109 41.56 11.93 13.67
N VAL A 110 41.21 10.85 14.40
CA VAL A 110 39.95 10.75 15.14
C VAL A 110 40.19 11.14 16.61
N LYS A 111 39.51 12.18 17.06
CA LYS A 111 39.43 12.56 18.48
C LYS A 111 38.12 12.06 19.06
N ILE A 112 38.15 11.56 20.29
CA ILE A 112 37.01 10.93 20.93
C ILE A 112 36.44 11.81 22.01
N SER A 113 35.09 11.96 21.97
CA SER A 113 34.29 12.39 23.10
C SER A 113 33.37 11.27 23.52
N VAL A 114 32.98 11.19 24.76
CA VAL A 114 32.07 10.17 25.28
C VAL A 114 30.67 10.77 25.45
N ALA A 115 29.65 10.08 24.96
CA ALA A 115 28.26 10.42 25.19
C ALA A 115 27.45 9.22 25.68
N ASP A 116 26.26 9.47 26.17
CA ASP A 116 25.36 8.40 26.58
C ASP A 116 24.86 7.57 25.35
N GLU A 117 24.71 6.24 25.51
CA GLU A 117 24.35 5.36 24.40
C GLU A 117 22.96 5.67 23.84
N GLU A 118 21.99 6.03 24.70
CA GLU A 118 20.65 6.41 24.24
C GLU A 118 20.67 7.73 23.46
N GLU A 119 21.51 8.69 23.89
CA GLU A 119 21.68 9.95 23.16
C GLU A 119 22.37 9.74 21.81
N ILE A 120 23.37 8.86 21.73
CA ILE A 120 24.01 8.49 20.45
C ILE A 120 23.01 7.85 19.50
N GLU A 121 22.21 6.90 19.98
CA GLU A 121 21.16 6.28 19.15
C GLU A 121 20.09 7.29 18.72
N GLY A 122 19.72 8.23 19.58
CA GLY A 122 18.82 9.34 19.27
C GLY A 122 19.39 10.24 18.19
N ALA A 123 20.66 10.66 18.33
CA ALA A 123 21.36 11.51 17.37
C ALA A 123 21.59 10.78 16.03
N LEU A 124 21.93 9.49 16.03
CA LEU A 124 22.03 8.69 14.80
C LEU A 124 20.70 8.64 14.07
N LYS A 125 19.58 8.47 14.77
CA LYS A 125 18.23 8.51 14.16
C LYS A 125 17.90 9.90 13.62
N GLN A 126 18.26 10.95 14.34
CA GLN A 126 17.97 12.33 13.96
C GLN A 126 18.78 12.78 12.75
N TYR A 127 20.08 12.55 12.73
CA TYR A 127 20.99 13.07 11.70
C TYR A 127 21.23 12.10 10.54
N TYR A 128 21.20 10.79 10.79
CA TYR A 128 21.46 9.75 9.79
C TYR A 128 20.27 8.83 9.49
N GLY A 129 19.15 8.95 10.21
CA GLY A 129 17.99 8.07 10.11
C GLY A 129 18.17 6.72 10.82
N SER A 130 17.11 5.90 10.91
CA SER A 130 17.13 4.64 11.67
C SER A 130 18.00 3.56 11.02
N SER A 131 18.74 2.79 11.81
CA SER A 131 19.71 1.75 11.40
C SER A 131 19.10 0.45 10.84
N GLY A 132 17.84 0.46 10.42
CA GLY A 132 17.11 -0.73 9.94
C GLY A 132 16.69 -0.69 8.49
N ASP A 133 16.90 0.41 7.82
CA ASP A 133 16.43 0.59 6.44
C ASP A 133 17.55 0.32 5.41
N ASP A 134 17.65 -0.95 4.99
CA ASP A 134 18.16 -1.27 3.66
C ASP A 134 17.15 -0.69 2.63
N THR A 135 17.07 0.64 2.54
CA THR A 135 16.21 1.31 1.58
C THR A 135 16.80 1.17 0.19
N VAL A 136 15.94 1.16 -0.82
CA VAL A 136 16.36 1.23 -2.23
C VAL A 136 17.36 2.36 -2.45
N SER A 137 17.19 3.47 -1.75
CA SER A 137 18.08 4.64 -1.79
C SER A 137 19.52 4.33 -1.41
N LYS A 138 19.75 3.54 -0.34
CA LYS A 138 21.07 3.15 0.14
C LYS A 138 21.73 2.17 -0.84
N LEU A 139 21.01 1.15 -1.28
CA LEU A 139 21.53 0.19 -2.26
C LEU A 139 21.91 0.85 -3.59
N ILE A 140 21.13 1.82 -4.06
CA ILE A 140 21.46 2.61 -5.24
C ILE A 140 22.76 3.41 -5.01
N GLN A 141 22.95 3.97 -3.83
CA GLN A 141 24.14 4.74 -3.49
C GLN A 141 25.38 3.82 -3.45
N ASP A 142 25.31 2.69 -2.75
CA ASP A 142 26.39 1.69 -2.65
C ASP A 142 26.83 1.18 -4.03
N ILE A 143 25.87 0.90 -4.92
CA ILE A 143 26.15 0.48 -6.30
C ILE A 143 26.73 1.63 -7.15
N THR A 144 26.35 2.88 -6.86
CA THR A 144 26.78 4.05 -7.64
C THR A 144 28.16 4.52 -7.25
N GLU A 145 28.53 4.45 -5.98
CA GLU A 145 29.82 4.86 -5.43
C GLU A 145 30.95 3.84 -5.67
N GLY A 146 30.62 2.67 -6.26
CA GLY A 146 31.61 1.69 -6.69
C GLY A 146 32.05 0.70 -5.61
N GLU A 147 31.41 0.69 -4.45
CA GLU A 147 31.65 -0.32 -3.40
C GLU A 147 31.18 -1.73 -3.84
N VAL A 148 30.34 -1.80 -4.86
CA VAL A 148 29.86 -3.05 -5.45
C VAL A 148 30.04 -3.02 -6.96
N GLN A 149 30.86 -3.89 -7.53
CA GLN A 149 31.02 -4.04 -8.97
C GLN A 149 29.77 -4.70 -9.57
N VAL A 150 29.10 -4.01 -10.48
CA VAL A 150 27.98 -4.54 -11.26
C VAL A 150 28.49 -4.79 -12.68
N SER A 151 28.54 -6.06 -13.10
CA SER A 151 28.83 -6.40 -14.49
C SER A 151 27.69 -5.89 -15.38
N THR A 152 28.01 -5.00 -16.32
CA THR A 152 27.10 -4.66 -17.42
C THR A 152 27.07 -5.85 -18.37
N LEU A 153 25.97 -6.57 -18.43
CA LEU A 153 25.70 -7.62 -19.39
C LEU A 153 25.74 -7.06 -20.83
N GLY A 154 26.92 -7.07 -21.41
CA GLY A 154 27.11 -7.01 -22.85
C GLY A 154 27.50 -8.40 -23.30
N GLU A 155 26.66 -9.02 -24.14
CA GLU A 155 26.86 -10.31 -24.82
C GLU A 155 27.18 -11.51 -23.89
N VAL A 156 26.14 -12.26 -23.56
CA VAL A 156 26.25 -13.57 -22.88
C VAL A 156 26.68 -14.61 -23.88
N THR A 157 27.95 -14.98 -23.85
CA THR A 157 28.38 -16.31 -24.28
C THR A 157 28.21 -17.23 -23.07
N VAL A 158 27.41 -18.28 -23.26
CA VAL A 158 27.15 -19.29 -22.24
C VAL A 158 28.41 -20.13 -22.03
N GLU A 159 29.18 -19.82 -20.98
CA GLU A 159 30.08 -20.76 -20.33
C GLU A 159 29.75 -20.76 -18.86
N GLU A 160 29.43 -21.94 -18.32
CA GLU A 160 29.12 -22.17 -16.91
C GLU A 160 30.37 -21.96 -16.06
N ASP A 161 30.60 -20.74 -15.57
CA ASP A 161 31.60 -20.49 -14.53
C ASP A 161 30.91 -20.09 -13.22
N ALA A 162 31.28 -20.77 -12.15
CA ALA A 162 30.74 -20.61 -10.79
C ALA A 162 30.95 -19.20 -10.20
N ASP A 163 31.79 -18.35 -10.83
CA ASP A 163 32.09 -16.97 -10.40
C ASP A 163 31.08 -15.93 -10.92
N ALA A 164 30.19 -16.30 -11.86
CA ALA A 164 29.15 -15.37 -12.39
C ALA A 164 27.99 -15.11 -11.40
N VAL A 165 27.86 -15.91 -10.36
CA VAL A 165 26.78 -15.82 -9.36
C VAL A 165 26.95 -14.59 -8.46
N ASP A 166 28.20 -14.14 -8.23
CA ASP A 166 28.48 -13.00 -7.34
C ASP A 166 28.23 -11.61 -7.99
N ALA A 167 28.39 -11.52 -9.31
CA ALA A 167 28.27 -10.22 -10.00
C ALA A 167 26.82 -9.69 -10.08
N ASP A 168 25.80 -10.55 -10.05
CA ASP A 168 24.39 -10.18 -10.09
C ASP A 168 23.76 -10.01 -8.70
N ALA A 169 24.45 -10.38 -7.62
CA ALA A 169 23.97 -10.30 -6.25
C ALA A 169 23.45 -8.89 -5.87
N PRO A 170 24.08 -7.77 -6.26
CA PRO A 170 23.60 -6.42 -5.97
C PRO A 170 22.27 -6.08 -6.66
N ILE A 171 22.08 -6.50 -7.91
CA ILE A 171 20.84 -6.27 -8.67
C ILE A 171 19.70 -7.12 -8.09
N ILE A 172 20.01 -8.36 -7.69
CA ILE A 172 19.04 -9.23 -7.00
C ILE A 172 18.57 -8.59 -5.69
N LYS A 173 19.52 -8.12 -4.88
CA LYS A 173 19.21 -7.43 -3.61
C LYS A 173 18.42 -6.17 -3.86
N LEU A 174 18.79 -5.34 -4.85
CA LEU A 174 18.08 -4.11 -5.20
C LEU A 174 16.62 -4.39 -5.59
N VAL A 175 16.36 -5.33 -6.50
CA VAL A 175 15.00 -5.68 -6.94
C VAL A 175 14.17 -6.22 -5.78
N ASN A 176 14.73 -7.11 -4.96
CA ASN A 176 14.03 -7.63 -3.79
C ASN A 176 13.69 -6.52 -2.78
N THR A 177 14.63 -5.60 -2.53
CA THR A 177 14.39 -4.47 -1.61
C THR A 177 13.31 -3.53 -2.15
N MET A 178 13.27 -3.25 -3.46
CA MET A 178 12.20 -2.47 -4.10
C MET A 178 10.81 -3.11 -3.85
N ILE A 179 10.69 -4.43 -3.98
CA ILE A 179 9.45 -5.15 -3.74
C ILE A 179 9.05 -5.09 -2.26
N VAL A 180 10.01 -5.33 -1.37
CA VAL A 180 9.80 -5.29 0.09
C VAL A 180 9.37 -3.89 0.56
N GLU A 181 10.05 -2.85 0.08
CA GLU A 181 9.73 -1.46 0.40
C GLU A 181 8.32 -1.08 -0.08
N ALA A 182 7.99 -1.40 -1.35
CA ALA A 182 6.66 -1.17 -1.88
C ALA A 182 5.57 -1.87 -1.05
N PHE A 183 5.81 -3.12 -0.64
CA PHE A 183 4.89 -3.86 0.21
C PHE A 183 4.72 -3.21 1.60
N ARG A 184 5.81 -2.80 2.25
CA ARG A 184 5.79 -2.10 3.55
C ARG A 184 5.03 -0.78 3.49
N MET A 185 5.16 -0.05 2.37
CA MET A 185 4.41 1.18 2.13
C MET A 185 2.92 0.95 1.82
N GLY A 186 2.51 -0.31 1.60
CA GLY A 186 1.15 -0.66 1.19
C GLY A 186 0.84 -0.27 -0.27
N ALA A 187 1.85 -0.31 -1.13
CA ALA A 187 1.68 -0.02 -2.55
C ALA A 187 0.84 -1.11 -3.23
N SER A 188 -0.05 -0.71 -4.12
CA SER A 188 -0.81 -1.61 -5.00
C SER A 188 -0.04 -1.96 -6.27
N ASP A 189 0.77 -1.02 -6.78
CA ASP A 189 1.52 -1.19 -8.02
C ASP A 189 2.92 -0.55 -7.90
N ILE A 190 3.92 -1.18 -8.51
CA ILE A 190 5.25 -0.65 -8.73
C ILE A 190 5.38 -0.35 -10.22
N HIS A 191 5.75 0.87 -10.57
CA HIS A 191 5.95 1.30 -11.94
C HIS A 191 7.44 1.60 -12.17
N LEU A 192 8.03 0.95 -13.16
CA LEU A 192 9.38 1.20 -13.67
C LEU A 192 9.28 1.72 -15.10
N GLU A 193 9.63 2.99 -15.30
CA GLU A 193 9.33 3.72 -16.53
C GLU A 193 10.63 4.27 -17.13
N PRO A 194 11.07 3.74 -18.28
CA PRO A 194 12.20 4.32 -19.02
C PRO A 194 11.76 5.64 -19.69
N LEU A 195 12.48 6.70 -19.39
CA LEU A 195 12.29 8.02 -20.00
C LEU A 195 13.55 8.43 -20.78
N ALA A 196 13.46 9.47 -21.59
CA ALA A 196 14.56 9.93 -22.44
C ALA A 196 15.86 10.18 -21.67
N LEU A 197 15.78 10.83 -20.49
CA LEU A 197 16.95 11.24 -19.71
C LEU A 197 17.14 10.44 -18.40
N ARG A 198 16.11 9.75 -17.92
CA ARG A 198 16.15 9.05 -16.63
C ARG A 198 15.31 7.78 -16.64
N PHE A 199 15.62 6.89 -15.72
CA PHE A 199 14.78 5.76 -15.35
C PHE A 199 13.92 6.20 -14.16
N ARG A 200 12.58 6.14 -14.24
CA ARG A 200 11.67 6.61 -13.20
C ARG A 200 11.04 5.43 -12.49
N MET A 201 11.02 5.47 -11.15
CA MET A 201 10.33 4.52 -10.30
C MET A 201 9.21 5.22 -9.52
N ARG A 202 8.02 4.60 -9.49
CA ARG A 202 6.89 5.10 -8.71
C ARG A 202 6.16 3.96 -8.01
N TYR A 203 5.77 4.20 -6.78
CA TYR A 203 4.85 3.33 -6.05
C TYR A 203 3.46 3.95 -6.04
N ARG A 204 2.44 3.14 -6.36
CA ARG A 204 1.05 3.56 -6.22
C ARG A 204 0.54 3.19 -4.84
N VAL A 205 0.45 4.15 -3.94
CA VAL A 205 -0.07 3.97 -2.56
C VAL A 205 -1.43 4.64 -2.48
N ASP A 206 -2.44 3.91 -1.99
CA ASP A 206 -3.82 4.40 -1.87
C ASP A 206 -4.38 5.08 -3.14
N GLY A 207 -4.00 4.53 -4.32
CA GLY A 207 -4.45 5.00 -5.63
C GLY A 207 -3.64 6.14 -6.23
N VAL A 208 -2.71 6.76 -5.49
CA VAL A 208 -1.85 7.86 -5.93
C VAL A 208 -0.44 7.34 -6.20
N CYS A 209 0.18 7.78 -7.31
CA CYS A 209 1.56 7.44 -7.63
C CYS A 209 2.52 8.41 -6.94
N HIS A 210 3.45 7.86 -6.16
CA HIS A 210 4.52 8.60 -5.50
C HIS A 210 5.85 8.23 -6.15
N GLU A 211 6.61 9.22 -6.61
CA GLU A 211 7.93 9.00 -7.20
C GLU A 211 8.92 8.62 -6.10
N GLN A 212 9.71 7.59 -6.36
CA GLN A 212 10.74 7.08 -5.48
C GLN A 212 12.12 7.30 -6.11
N LYS A 213 13.17 7.19 -5.29
CA LYS A 213 14.54 7.25 -5.81
C LYS A 213 14.77 6.05 -6.74
N ALA A 214 14.93 6.35 -8.03
CA ALA A 214 15.08 5.32 -9.05
C ALA A 214 16.53 4.88 -9.22
N PRO A 215 16.77 3.63 -9.63
CA PRO A 215 18.10 3.17 -10.04
C PRO A 215 18.68 4.05 -11.16
N PRO A 216 20.02 4.26 -11.20
CA PRO A 216 20.66 4.96 -12.30
C PRO A 216 20.31 4.32 -13.65
N ARG A 217 20.21 5.12 -14.69
CA ARG A 217 19.83 4.65 -16.03
C ARG A 217 20.73 3.51 -16.55
N ARG A 218 22.00 3.48 -16.15
CA ARG A 218 22.94 2.38 -16.51
C ARG A 218 22.49 1.01 -16.00
N LEU A 219 21.70 0.96 -14.91
CA LEU A 219 21.18 -0.28 -14.32
C LEU A 219 19.82 -0.70 -14.88
N GLN A 220 19.20 0.13 -15.72
CA GLN A 220 17.86 -0.11 -16.29
C GLN A 220 17.74 -1.49 -16.92
N ALA A 221 18.70 -1.85 -17.81
CA ALA A 221 18.67 -3.12 -18.53
C ALA A 221 18.77 -4.31 -17.58
N SER A 222 19.70 -4.25 -16.60
CA SER A 222 19.90 -5.32 -15.62
C SER A 222 18.69 -5.51 -14.70
N VAL A 223 18.09 -4.42 -14.22
CA VAL A 223 16.87 -4.46 -13.38
C VAL A 223 15.70 -5.07 -14.16
N ILE A 224 15.50 -4.65 -15.42
CA ILE A 224 14.43 -5.18 -16.28
C ILE A 224 14.66 -6.67 -16.57
N SER A 225 15.88 -7.07 -16.95
CA SER A 225 16.22 -8.47 -17.20
C SER A 225 15.98 -9.33 -15.95
N ARG A 226 16.40 -8.85 -14.78
CA ARG A 226 16.18 -9.57 -13.52
C ARG A 226 14.68 -9.75 -13.23
N LEU A 227 13.87 -8.73 -13.43
CA LEU A 227 12.42 -8.81 -13.24
C LEU A 227 11.76 -9.77 -14.25
N LYS A 228 12.21 -9.77 -15.51
CA LYS A 228 11.73 -10.72 -16.52
C LYS A 228 12.06 -12.16 -16.14
N ILE A 229 13.30 -12.43 -15.66
CA ILE A 229 13.69 -13.76 -15.15
C ILE A 229 12.79 -14.17 -13.98
N MET A 230 12.58 -13.29 -13.00
CA MET A 230 11.73 -13.59 -11.85
C MET A 230 10.27 -13.82 -12.23
N ALA A 231 9.81 -13.22 -13.32
CA ALA A 231 8.44 -13.33 -13.83
C ALA A 231 8.26 -14.44 -14.89
N GLU A 232 9.31 -15.24 -15.15
CA GLU A 232 9.35 -16.31 -16.17
C GLU A 232 9.05 -15.81 -17.58
N MET A 233 9.53 -14.58 -17.90
CA MET A 233 9.40 -13.95 -19.22
C MET A 233 10.66 -14.18 -20.07
N ASP A 234 10.50 -14.13 -21.39
CA ASP A 234 11.62 -14.18 -22.33
C ASP A 234 12.44 -12.87 -22.29
N ILE A 235 13.69 -12.96 -21.85
CA ILE A 235 14.63 -11.83 -21.77
C ILE A 235 15.15 -11.37 -23.12
N ALA A 236 15.19 -12.26 -24.10
CA ALA A 236 15.68 -11.96 -25.46
C ALA A 236 14.63 -11.20 -26.28
N GLU A 237 13.35 -11.47 -26.06
CA GLU A 237 12.28 -10.78 -26.77
C GLU A 237 11.95 -9.44 -26.10
N LYS A 238 12.17 -8.34 -26.83
CA LYS A 238 11.99 -6.95 -26.35
C LYS A 238 11.02 -6.12 -27.21
N ARG A 239 10.35 -6.75 -28.19
CA ARG A 239 9.55 -6.07 -29.21
C ARG A 239 8.04 -6.24 -28.98
N ILE A 240 7.65 -7.21 -28.16
CA ILE A 240 6.24 -7.51 -27.88
C ILE A 240 5.94 -7.38 -26.36
N PRO A 241 4.70 -7.05 -25.99
CA PRO A 241 4.29 -7.10 -24.59
C PRO A 241 4.39 -8.51 -24.03
N GLN A 242 4.75 -8.63 -22.76
CA GLN A 242 4.80 -9.90 -22.04
C GLN A 242 4.14 -9.75 -20.68
N ASP A 243 3.47 -10.81 -20.24
CA ASP A 243 2.86 -10.93 -18.92
C ASP A 243 3.49 -12.09 -18.16
N GLY A 244 3.71 -11.93 -16.88
CA GLY A 244 4.27 -12.94 -16.01
C GLY A 244 3.85 -12.79 -14.55
N ARG A 245 4.38 -13.65 -13.69
CA ARG A 245 4.07 -13.65 -12.26
C ARG A 245 5.33 -13.85 -11.45
N ILE A 246 5.42 -13.13 -10.33
CA ILE A 246 6.49 -13.30 -9.34
C ILE A 246 5.82 -13.70 -8.03
N GLN A 247 6.33 -14.73 -7.38
CA GLN A 247 6.04 -15.03 -5.98
C GLN A 247 7.23 -14.61 -5.12
N SER A 248 6.97 -13.83 -4.10
CA SER A 248 7.99 -13.36 -3.17
C SER A 248 7.55 -13.56 -1.73
N ASN A 249 8.50 -13.85 -0.84
CA ASN A 249 8.23 -13.95 0.59
C ASN A 249 8.76 -12.69 1.27
N VAL A 250 7.85 -11.93 1.88
CA VAL A 250 8.17 -10.69 2.59
C VAL A 250 7.72 -10.80 4.05
N GLY A 251 8.69 -10.88 4.97
CA GLY A 251 8.40 -10.97 6.40
C GLY A 251 7.54 -12.17 6.79
N GLY A 252 7.75 -13.33 6.14
CA GLY A 252 6.99 -14.55 6.38
C GLY A 252 5.65 -14.63 5.64
N LYS A 253 5.27 -13.59 4.89
CA LYS A 253 4.06 -13.57 4.05
C LYS A 253 4.41 -13.81 2.60
N THR A 254 3.69 -14.70 1.93
CA THR A 254 3.81 -14.90 0.49
C THR A 254 2.94 -13.88 -0.23
N ILE A 255 3.58 -13.04 -1.04
CA ILE A 255 2.92 -12.09 -1.93
C ILE A 255 3.03 -12.55 -3.38
N ASP A 256 1.96 -12.38 -4.14
CA ASP A 256 1.95 -12.60 -5.58
C ASP A 256 2.03 -11.26 -6.30
N LEU A 257 2.89 -11.15 -7.31
CA LEU A 257 2.95 -9.97 -8.18
C LEU A 257 2.57 -10.39 -9.60
N ARG A 258 1.62 -9.68 -10.19
CA ARG A 258 1.37 -9.74 -11.64
C ARG A 258 2.24 -8.71 -12.32
N VAL A 259 3.04 -9.15 -13.25
CA VAL A 259 4.03 -8.34 -13.94
C VAL A 259 3.64 -8.20 -15.40
N ASN A 260 3.54 -6.98 -15.89
CA ASN A 260 3.39 -6.67 -17.30
C ASN A 260 4.61 -5.90 -17.78
N CYS A 261 5.21 -6.34 -18.86
CA CYS A 261 6.32 -5.72 -19.54
C CYS A 261 5.87 -5.19 -20.89
N LEU A 262 6.04 -3.89 -21.12
CA LEU A 262 5.60 -3.22 -22.34
C LEU A 262 6.79 -2.54 -23.03
N PRO A 263 7.10 -2.87 -24.31
CA PRO A 263 8.08 -2.14 -25.10
C PRO A 263 7.69 -0.67 -25.28
N THR A 264 8.64 0.24 -24.99
CA THR A 264 8.45 1.69 -25.22
C THR A 264 9.63 2.27 -25.98
N THR A 265 9.53 3.53 -26.42
CA THR A 265 10.58 4.22 -27.19
C THR A 265 11.94 4.27 -26.48
N HIS A 266 11.96 4.29 -25.15
CA HIS A 266 13.18 4.44 -24.36
C HIS A 266 13.61 3.15 -23.63
N GLY A 267 12.98 2.03 -23.95
CA GLY A 267 13.19 0.71 -23.35
C GLY A 267 11.89 0.07 -22.89
N GLU A 268 11.98 -1.07 -22.21
CA GLU A 268 10.82 -1.80 -21.70
C GLU A 268 10.33 -1.15 -20.40
N SER A 269 9.05 -0.83 -20.32
CA SER A 269 8.36 -0.40 -19.10
C SER A 269 7.80 -1.60 -18.37
N ILE A 270 7.99 -1.66 -17.06
CA ILE A 270 7.43 -2.74 -16.22
C ILE A 270 6.46 -2.15 -15.20
N VAL A 271 5.31 -2.80 -15.08
CA VAL A 271 4.35 -2.57 -14.00
C VAL A 271 4.15 -3.88 -13.26
N MET A 272 4.34 -3.84 -11.94
CA MET A 272 4.11 -4.98 -11.06
C MET A 272 2.95 -4.65 -10.13
N ARG A 273 1.86 -5.41 -10.20
CA ARG A 273 0.72 -5.29 -9.28
C ARG A 273 0.90 -6.25 -8.11
N LEU A 274 0.92 -5.71 -6.91
CA LEU A 274 1.01 -6.48 -5.68
C LEU A 274 -0.37 -7.02 -5.30
N LEU A 275 -0.46 -8.33 -5.07
CA LEU A 275 -1.67 -9.01 -4.62
C LEU A 275 -1.42 -9.52 -3.20
N ASP A 276 -1.95 -8.81 -2.21
CA ASP A 276 -1.95 -9.25 -0.81
C ASP A 276 -3.15 -10.16 -0.58
N LYS A 277 -2.90 -11.46 -0.43
CA LYS A 277 -3.95 -12.46 -0.21
C LYS A 277 -4.60 -12.37 1.18
N GLU A 278 -3.91 -11.82 2.17
CA GLU A 278 -4.41 -11.73 3.55
C GLU A 278 -5.20 -10.45 3.82
N GLY A 279 -4.83 -9.34 3.16
CA GLY A 279 -5.45 -8.02 3.37
C GLY A 279 -6.89 -7.89 2.88
N LEU A 280 -7.44 -8.91 2.22
CA LEU A 280 -8.70 -8.82 1.47
C LEU A 280 -9.91 -9.48 2.17
N LYS A 281 -9.78 -9.98 3.40
CA LYS A 281 -10.92 -10.50 4.19
C LYS A 281 -11.72 -9.36 4.85
N LEU A 282 -12.09 -8.33 4.06
CA LEU A 282 -12.91 -7.23 4.57
C LEU A 282 -14.36 -7.69 4.75
N GLY A 283 -14.90 -7.50 5.97
CA GLY A 283 -16.33 -7.59 6.21
C GLY A 283 -17.06 -6.36 5.66
N LEU A 284 -18.39 -6.47 5.46
CA LEU A 284 -19.22 -5.37 4.94
C LEU A 284 -19.05 -4.06 5.72
N GLY A 285 -18.94 -4.12 7.05
CA GLY A 285 -18.74 -2.94 7.90
C GLY A 285 -17.40 -2.21 7.67
N GLN A 286 -16.42 -2.86 7.05
CA GLN A 286 -15.11 -2.26 6.76
C GLN A 286 -15.04 -1.58 5.39
N LEU A 287 -16.06 -1.80 4.53
CA LEU A 287 -16.14 -1.17 3.21
C LEU A 287 -16.36 0.34 3.28
N GLY A 288 -16.87 0.84 4.43
CA GLY A 288 -17.11 2.26 4.67
C GLY A 288 -18.54 2.69 4.44
N PHE A 289 -19.52 1.79 4.41
CA PHE A 289 -20.91 2.16 4.45
C PHE A 289 -21.24 2.89 5.76
N LEU A 290 -22.11 3.88 5.66
CA LEU A 290 -22.78 4.42 6.85
C LEU A 290 -23.92 3.47 7.28
N ALA A 291 -24.28 3.50 8.54
CA ALA A 291 -25.14 2.48 9.17
C ALA A 291 -26.53 2.30 8.49
N ASP A 292 -27.10 3.38 7.94
CA ASP A 292 -28.36 3.36 7.20
C ASP A 292 -28.22 2.67 5.83
N ASP A 293 -27.19 3.02 5.07
CA ASP A 293 -26.91 2.44 3.77
C ASP A 293 -26.45 0.97 3.89
N GLN A 294 -25.69 0.66 4.96
CA GLN A 294 -25.26 -0.70 5.26
C GLN A 294 -26.45 -1.64 5.46
N ARG A 295 -27.42 -1.26 6.28
CA ARG A 295 -28.64 -2.06 6.55
C ARG A 295 -29.42 -2.31 5.26
N THR A 296 -29.66 -1.26 4.48
CA THR A 296 -30.34 -1.39 3.19
C THR A 296 -29.60 -2.37 2.27
N PHE A 297 -28.27 -2.29 2.22
CA PHE A 297 -27.46 -3.15 1.37
C PHE A 297 -27.42 -4.59 1.89
N GLU A 298 -27.35 -4.81 3.20
CA GLU A 298 -27.42 -6.13 3.82
C GLU A 298 -28.75 -6.84 3.53
N ASP A 299 -29.89 -6.12 3.53
CA ASP A 299 -31.19 -6.66 3.18
C ASP A 299 -31.22 -7.08 1.69
N LEU A 300 -30.64 -6.26 0.81
CA LEU A 300 -30.61 -6.52 -0.64
C LEU A 300 -29.79 -7.75 -1.03
N ILE A 301 -28.64 -7.97 -0.40
CA ILE A 301 -27.78 -9.12 -0.71
C ILE A 301 -28.31 -10.45 -0.14
N GLN A 302 -29.34 -10.42 0.68
CA GLN A 302 -30.03 -11.58 1.22
C GLN A 302 -31.30 -11.98 0.44
N LEU A 303 -31.67 -11.21 -0.58
CA LEU A 303 -32.80 -11.53 -1.43
C LEU A 303 -32.66 -12.94 -2.04
N PRO A 304 -33.78 -13.64 -2.28
CA PRO A 304 -33.72 -14.99 -2.83
C PRO A 304 -33.33 -15.03 -4.31
N ASP A 305 -33.63 -13.96 -5.04
CA ASP A 305 -33.42 -13.85 -6.48
C ASP A 305 -33.19 -12.39 -6.92
N GLY A 306 -32.81 -12.24 -8.16
CA GLY A 306 -32.62 -10.94 -8.79
C GLY A 306 -31.17 -10.65 -9.12
N ILE A 307 -30.90 -9.51 -9.75
CA ILE A 307 -29.54 -9.08 -10.08
C ILE A 307 -29.18 -7.81 -9.32
N LEU A 308 -28.00 -7.83 -8.71
CA LEU A 308 -27.35 -6.67 -8.08
C LEU A 308 -26.09 -6.33 -8.90
N LEU A 309 -26.00 -5.09 -9.34
CA LEU A 309 -24.91 -4.63 -10.18
C LEU A 309 -24.10 -3.55 -9.46
N VAL A 310 -22.79 -3.77 -9.37
CA VAL A 310 -21.85 -2.77 -8.85
C VAL A 310 -21.13 -2.12 -10.02
N THR A 311 -21.15 -0.79 -10.08
CA THR A 311 -20.55 -0.04 -11.18
C THR A 311 -19.49 0.94 -10.71
N GLY A 312 -18.61 1.33 -11.63
CA GLY A 312 -17.53 2.27 -11.38
C GLY A 312 -16.31 1.98 -12.25
N PRO A 313 -15.32 2.88 -12.28
CA PRO A 313 -14.09 2.68 -13.04
C PRO A 313 -13.23 1.55 -12.47
N THR A 314 -12.18 1.21 -13.20
CA THR A 314 -11.15 0.29 -12.69
C THR A 314 -10.52 0.85 -11.41
N GLY A 315 -10.32 -0.01 -10.41
CA GLY A 315 -9.75 0.41 -9.13
C GLY A 315 -10.74 1.07 -8.16
N SER A 316 -12.05 1.10 -8.46
CA SER A 316 -13.06 1.63 -7.52
C SER A 316 -13.45 0.65 -6.40
N GLY A 317 -12.86 -0.54 -6.32
CA GLY A 317 -13.11 -1.53 -5.27
C GLY A 317 -14.29 -2.46 -5.49
N LYS A 318 -14.82 -2.56 -6.72
CA LYS A 318 -15.99 -3.41 -7.05
C LYS A 318 -15.81 -4.86 -6.63
N THR A 319 -14.69 -5.48 -7.00
CA THR A 319 -14.39 -6.88 -6.67
C THR A 319 -14.32 -7.08 -5.16
N THR A 320 -13.67 -6.18 -4.42
CA THR A 320 -13.60 -6.23 -2.95
C THR A 320 -15.00 -6.19 -2.33
N THR A 321 -15.88 -5.32 -2.82
CA THR A 321 -17.26 -5.23 -2.36
C THR A 321 -18.04 -6.50 -2.68
N LEU A 322 -17.95 -7.03 -3.90
CA LEU A 322 -18.62 -8.30 -4.26
C LEU A 322 -18.11 -9.47 -3.42
N TYR A 323 -16.80 -9.57 -3.21
CA TYR A 323 -16.22 -10.62 -2.37
C TYR A 323 -16.68 -10.50 -0.91
N SER A 324 -16.78 -9.27 -0.38
CA SER A 324 -17.34 -9.04 0.96
C SER A 324 -18.82 -9.45 1.04
N CYS A 325 -19.61 -9.19 -0.01
CA CYS A 325 -20.98 -9.69 -0.09
C CYS A 325 -21.04 -11.22 -0.11
N LEU A 326 -20.22 -11.85 -0.95
CA LEU A 326 -20.19 -13.31 -1.05
C LEU A 326 -19.79 -13.94 0.28
N ASN A 327 -18.77 -13.42 0.96
CA ASN A 327 -18.37 -13.89 2.29
C ASN A 327 -19.47 -13.73 3.34
N TYR A 328 -20.22 -12.63 3.30
CA TYR A 328 -21.33 -12.38 4.23
C TYR A 328 -22.48 -13.40 4.08
N ILE A 329 -22.80 -13.77 2.83
CA ILE A 329 -23.88 -14.71 2.53
C ILE A 329 -23.42 -16.17 2.39
N ASN A 330 -22.11 -16.44 2.51
CA ASN A 330 -21.53 -17.76 2.41
C ASN A 330 -21.87 -18.60 3.65
N LYS A 331 -22.89 -19.40 3.53
CA LYS A 331 -23.39 -20.31 4.58
C LYS A 331 -23.44 -21.74 4.03
N PRO A 332 -23.38 -22.77 4.89
CA PRO A 332 -23.39 -24.18 4.46
C PRO A 332 -24.61 -24.60 3.63
N ASP A 333 -25.72 -23.87 3.75
CA ASP A 333 -26.97 -24.11 3.04
C ASP A 333 -27.05 -23.40 1.67
N ARG A 334 -26.02 -22.63 1.28
CA ARG A 334 -25.99 -21.87 0.03
C ARG A 334 -24.82 -22.27 -0.85
N LYS A 335 -25.11 -22.68 -2.06
CA LYS A 335 -24.11 -22.94 -3.08
C LYS A 335 -23.81 -21.68 -3.86
N ILE A 336 -22.56 -21.21 -3.76
CA ILE A 336 -22.06 -20.00 -4.43
C ILE A 336 -21.05 -20.40 -5.49
N ILE A 337 -21.23 -19.91 -6.71
CA ILE A 337 -20.28 -20.12 -7.80
C ILE A 337 -19.96 -18.78 -8.45
N THR A 338 -18.68 -18.55 -8.76
CA THR A 338 -18.23 -17.35 -9.47
C THR A 338 -17.59 -17.68 -10.80
N VAL A 339 -17.61 -16.74 -11.75
CA VAL A 339 -16.77 -16.74 -12.94
C VAL A 339 -16.08 -15.39 -13.10
N GLU A 340 -14.75 -15.40 -13.26
CA GLU A 340 -13.88 -14.24 -13.11
C GLU A 340 -12.75 -14.24 -14.15
N ASP A 341 -12.23 -13.04 -14.48
CA ASP A 341 -11.12 -12.85 -15.43
C ASP A 341 -10.13 -11.80 -14.94
N PRO A 342 -9.13 -12.24 -14.18
CA PRO A 342 -8.98 -13.55 -13.52
C PRO A 342 -9.58 -13.58 -12.10
N VAL A 343 -9.51 -14.74 -11.42
CA VAL A 343 -9.74 -14.84 -9.95
C VAL A 343 -8.68 -14.04 -9.23
N GLU A 344 -9.09 -13.07 -8.38
CA GLU A 344 -8.14 -12.20 -7.67
C GLU A 344 -7.51 -12.93 -6.48
N TYR A 345 -8.32 -13.62 -5.66
CA TYR A 345 -7.89 -14.50 -4.58
C TYR A 345 -8.95 -15.55 -4.26
N LEU A 346 -8.53 -16.62 -3.62
CA LEU A 346 -9.41 -17.73 -3.30
C LEU A 346 -10.30 -17.42 -2.10
N LEU A 347 -11.59 -17.67 -2.26
CA LEU A 347 -12.61 -17.60 -1.22
C LEU A 347 -12.93 -19.00 -0.71
N GLU A 348 -12.78 -19.22 0.57
CA GLU A 348 -13.10 -20.50 1.18
C GLU A 348 -14.62 -20.81 1.07
N GLY A 349 -14.96 -22.03 0.70
CA GLY A 349 -16.36 -22.47 0.57
C GLY A 349 -17.07 -21.98 -0.71
N ILE A 350 -16.38 -21.33 -1.64
CA ILE A 350 -16.94 -20.81 -2.89
C ILE A 350 -16.23 -21.47 -4.08
N ASN A 351 -17.01 -21.93 -5.06
CA ASN A 351 -16.48 -22.46 -6.31
C ASN A 351 -16.17 -21.32 -7.28
N GLN A 352 -14.90 -21.02 -7.50
CA GLN A 352 -14.45 -19.95 -8.38
C GLN A 352 -13.94 -20.52 -9.71
N VAL A 353 -14.52 -20.07 -10.81
CA VAL A 353 -14.14 -20.45 -12.18
C VAL A 353 -13.36 -19.30 -12.80
N GLN A 354 -12.15 -19.56 -13.26
CA GLN A 354 -11.37 -18.58 -14.01
C GLN A 354 -11.60 -18.75 -15.49
N VAL A 355 -11.88 -17.64 -16.19
CA VAL A 355 -11.97 -17.58 -17.65
C VAL A 355 -10.66 -18.04 -18.27
N HIS A 356 -10.76 -18.86 -19.31
CA HIS A 356 -9.62 -19.37 -20.06
C HIS A 356 -9.98 -19.44 -21.55
N THR A 357 -9.81 -18.32 -22.25
CA THR A 357 -10.23 -18.15 -23.64
C THR A 357 -9.54 -19.11 -24.62
N ALA A 358 -8.31 -19.57 -24.33
CA ALA A 358 -7.59 -20.51 -25.17
C ALA A 358 -8.27 -21.89 -25.30
N VAL A 359 -9.12 -22.25 -24.30
CA VAL A 359 -9.92 -23.50 -24.33
C VAL A 359 -11.41 -23.20 -24.39
N ASP A 360 -11.82 -22.03 -24.89
CA ASP A 360 -13.19 -21.56 -25.02
C ASP A 360 -14.01 -21.52 -23.71
N LEU A 361 -13.34 -21.48 -22.55
CA LEU A 361 -13.98 -21.24 -21.27
C LEU A 361 -14.20 -19.73 -21.08
N THR A 362 -15.20 -19.20 -21.79
CA THR A 362 -15.60 -17.79 -21.73
C THR A 362 -16.61 -17.55 -20.60
N PHE A 363 -16.91 -16.26 -20.29
CA PHE A 363 -17.97 -15.90 -19.33
C PHE A 363 -19.30 -16.57 -19.66
N ALA A 364 -19.75 -16.50 -20.92
CA ALA A 364 -21.01 -17.08 -21.35
C ALA A 364 -21.04 -18.61 -21.21
N ASN A 365 -19.98 -19.31 -21.65
CA ASN A 365 -19.89 -20.77 -21.58
C ASN A 365 -19.80 -21.25 -20.12
N ALA A 366 -19.00 -20.60 -19.31
CA ALA A 366 -18.90 -20.88 -17.87
C ALA A 366 -20.27 -20.69 -17.19
N LEU A 367 -20.94 -19.56 -17.42
CA LEU A 367 -22.24 -19.26 -16.83
C LEU A 367 -23.31 -20.29 -17.19
N ARG A 368 -23.41 -20.70 -18.46
CA ARG A 368 -24.33 -21.79 -18.87
C ARG A 368 -24.04 -23.09 -18.12
N ALA A 369 -22.79 -23.42 -17.91
CA ALA A 369 -22.38 -24.61 -17.15
C ALA A 369 -22.70 -24.49 -15.66
N MET A 370 -22.43 -23.32 -15.06
CA MET A 370 -22.70 -23.04 -13.65
C MET A 370 -24.18 -23.21 -13.29
N LEU A 371 -25.11 -22.76 -14.14
CA LEU A 371 -26.55 -22.87 -13.91
C LEU A 371 -27.02 -24.33 -13.84
N ARG A 372 -26.28 -25.29 -14.42
CA ARG A 372 -26.55 -26.73 -14.30
C ARG A 372 -25.95 -27.38 -13.06
N GLN A 373 -25.26 -26.57 -12.22
CA GLN A 373 -24.67 -27.01 -10.95
C GLN A 373 -25.57 -26.71 -9.73
N ALA A 374 -26.84 -26.31 -9.98
CA ALA A 374 -27.80 -25.91 -8.95
C ALA A 374 -27.26 -24.87 -7.94
N PRO A 375 -26.72 -23.73 -8.39
CA PRO A 375 -26.25 -22.69 -7.49
C PRO A 375 -27.43 -21.93 -6.87
N ASN A 376 -27.28 -21.40 -5.66
CA ASN A 376 -28.20 -20.41 -5.11
C ASN A 376 -27.77 -19.00 -5.53
N VAL A 377 -26.45 -18.77 -5.53
CA VAL A 377 -25.84 -17.48 -5.83
C VAL A 377 -24.80 -17.63 -6.92
N VAL A 378 -24.85 -16.72 -7.87
CA VAL A 378 -23.92 -16.64 -9.00
C VAL A 378 -23.25 -15.27 -9.00
N MET A 379 -21.92 -15.22 -9.13
CA MET A 379 -21.21 -13.97 -9.34
C MET A 379 -20.45 -14.01 -10.66
N LEU A 380 -20.62 -12.94 -11.44
CA LEU A 380 -19.92 -12.68 -12.68
C LEU A 380 -18.96 -11.53 -12.45
N GLY A 381 -17.68 -11.70 -12.77
CA GLY A 381 -16.69 -10.64 -12.64
C GLY A 381 -17.17 -9.35 -13.31
N GLU A 382 -17.67 -9.45 -14.54
CA GLU A 382 -18.26 -8.31 -15.25
C GLU A 382 -19.16 -8.75 -16.41
N ILE A 383 -20.05 -7.84 -16.83
CA ILE A 383 -20.90 -7.98 -18.04
C ILE A 383 -20.37 -7.03 -19.11
N ARG A 384 -19.84 -7.58 -20.21
CA ARG A 384 -19.29 -6.81 -21.33
C ARG A 384 -20.14 -6.89 -22.61
N ASP A 385 -20.86 -8.00 -22.79
CA ASP A 385 -21.54 -8.36 -24.03
C ASP A 385 -22.99 -8.79 -23.81
N PHE A 386 -23.75 -8.80 -24.90
CA PHE A 386 -25.16 -9.13 -24.91
C PHE A 386 -25.46 -10.58 -24.47
N GLU A 387 -24.61 -11.53 -24.86
CA GLU A 387 -24.80 -12.92 -24.54
C GLU A 387 -24.70 -13.18 -23.04
N THR A 388 -23.62 -12.71 -22.42
CA THR A 388 -23.40 -12.80 -20.97
C THR A 388 -24.50 -12.07 -20.18
N ALA A 389 -24.88 -10.85 -20.62
CA ALA A 389 -25.94 -10.07 -20.00
C ALA A 389 -27.28 -10.83 -20.02
N THR A 390 -27.63 -11.43 -21.18
CA THR A 390 -28.89 -12.15 -21.35
C THR A 390 -28.97 -13.39 -20.47
N ILE A 391 -27.88 -14.17 -20.37
CA ILE A 391 -27.83 -15.36 -19.52
C ILE A 391 -27.92 -14.97 -18.04
N ALA A 392 -27.20 -13.95 -17.61
CA ALA A 392 -27.24 -13.46 -16.23
C ALA A 392 -28.61 -12.98 -15.79
N ILE A 393 -29.28 -12.21 -16.64
CA ILE A 393 -30.64 -11.71 -16.40
C ILE A 393 -31.63 -12.86 -16.34
N ASN A 394 -31.58 -13.82 -17.30
CA ASN A 394 -32.46 -14.98 -17.27
C ASN A 394 -32.22 -15.85 -16.02
N ALA A 395 -30.98 -16.02 -15.59
CA ALA A 395 -30.65 -16.69 -14.32
C ALA A 395 -31.35 -16.02 -13.14
N SER A 396 -31.29 -14.69 -13.05
CA SER A 396 -31.92 -13.93 -11.95
C SER A 396 -33.45 -14.04 -11.97
N LEU A 397 -34.08 -14.18 -13.16
CA LEU A 397 -35.54 -14.37 -13.31
C LEU A 397 -35.97 -15.79 -13.00
N THR A 398 -35.05 -16.75 -13.00
CA THR A 398 -35.31 -18.16 -12.71
C THR A 398 -34.97 -18.58 -11.27
N GLY A 399 -34.81 -17.63 -10.35
CA GLY A 399 -34.68 -17.88 -8.93
C GLY A 399 -33.23 -17.90 -8.41
N HIS A 400 -32.29 -17.34 -9.15
CA HIS A 400 -30.91 -17.19 -8.70
C HIS A 400 -30.62 -15.75 -8.27
N LEU A 401 -29.86 -15.58 -7.20
CA LEU A 401 -29.27 -14.29 -6.85
C LEU A 401 -27.98 -14.09 -7.65
N VAL A 402 -27.95 -13.04 -8.47
CA VAL A 402 -26.85 -12.76 -9.38
C VAL A 402 -26.13 -11.48 -8.98
N PHE A 403 -24.81 -11.55 -8.80
CA PHE A 403 -23.94 -10.39 -8.62
C PHE A 403 -23.08 -10.18 -9.85
N SER A 404 -22.91 -8.92 -10.27
CA SER A 404 -21.96 -8.61 -11.35
C SER A 404 -21.51 -7.16 -11.30
N THR A 405 -20.58 -6.81 -12.20
CA THR A 405 -20.11 -5.43 -12.37
C THR A 405 -20.37 -4.89 -13.77
N LEU A 406 -20.45 -3.57 -13.82
CA LEU A 406 -20.49 -2.77 -15.04
C LEU A 406 -19.46 -1.63 -14.94
N HIS A 407 -19.25 -0.94 -16.06
CA HIS A 407 -18.41 0.24 -16.13
C HIS A 407 -19.26 1.46 -16.49
N THR A 408 -19.96 2.05 -15.51
CA THR A 408 -20.66 3.33 -15.62
C THR A 408 -20.26 4.24 -14.48
N ASN A 409 -20.48 5.53 -14.60
CA ASN A 409 -20.05 6.52 -13.61
C ASN A 409 -21.00 6.65 -12.43
N ASP A 410 -22.28 6.41 -12.63
CA ASP A 410 -23.36 6.47 -11.65
C ASP A 410 -24.26 5.24 -11.74
N ALA A 411 -25.12 5.02 -10.73
CA ALA A 411 -25.96 3.84 -10.65
C ALA A 411 -27.08 3.84 -11.70
N PRO A 412 -27.87 4.92 -11.93
CA PRO A 412 -28.90 4.93 -12.95
C PRO A 412 -28.39 4.69 -14.37
N SER A 413 -27.19 5.13 -14.71
CA SER A 413 -26.57 4.90 -16.04
C SER A 413 -26.31 3.42 -16.34
N ALA A 414 -26.31 2.55 -15.34
CA ALA A 414 -26.19 1.11 -15.55
C ALA A 414 -27.36 0.55 -16.37
N VAL A 415 -28.57 1.12 -16.22
CA VAL A 415 -29.74 0.75 -17.03
C VAL A 415 -29.54 1.07 -18.51
N THR A 416 -29.05 2.28 -18.80
CA THR A 416 -28.72 2.71 -20.15
C THR A 416 -27.66 1.80 -20.75
N ARG A 417 -26.60 1.49 -19.99
CA ARG A 417 -25.53 0.61 -20.44
C ARG A 417 -26.02 -0.79 -20.81
N LEU A 418 -26.90 -1.39 -20.00
CA LEU A 418 -27.52 -2.69 -20.34
C LEU A 418 -28.39 -2.59 -21.59
N THR A 419 -29.11 -1.49 -21.77
CA THR A 419 -29.92 -1.25 -22.96
C THR A 419 -29.04 -1.12 -24.22
N ASP A 420 -27.91 -0.39 -24.11
CA ASP A 420 -26.93 -0.22 -25.19
C ASP A 420 -26.26 -1.54 -25.59
N ILE A 421 -26.02 -2.43 -24.65
CA ILE A 421 -25.56 -3.80 -24.91
C ILE A 421 -26.61 -4.62 -25.69
N GLY A 422 -27.88 -4.15 -25.70
CA GLY A 422 -28.97 -4.77 -26.44
C GLY A 422 -30.01 -5.50 -25.57
N VAL A 423 -29.89 -5.44 -24.24
CA VAL A 423 -30.86 -6.08 -23.35
C VAL A 423 -32.21 -5.33 -23.41
N LYS A 424 -33.29 -6.07 -23.51
CA LYS A 424 -34.63 -5.50 -23.56
C LYS A 424 -35.01 -4.85 -22.21
N PRO A 425 -35.53 -3.60 -22.21
CA PRO A 425 -35.81 -2.86 -20.97
C PRO A 425 -36.74 -3.60 -19.98
N PHE A 426 -37.73 -4.35 -20.45
CA PHE A 426 -38.62 -5.12 -19.58
C PHE A 426 -37.88 -6.22 -18.80
N LEU A 427 -36.84 -6.83 -19.40
CA LEU A 427 -35.99 -7.81 -18.71
C LEU A 427 -35.10 -7.14 -17.64
N ILE A 428 -34.54 -5.99 -17.98
CA ILE A 428 -33.76 -5.18 -17.02
C ILE A 428 -34.65 -4.83 -15.82
N ALA A 429 -35.84 -4.28 -16.08
CA ALA A 429 -36.78 -3.87 -15.04
C ALA A 429 -37.21 -5.01 -14.11
N SER A 430 -37.44 -6.21 -14.68
CA SER A 430 -37.89 -7.36 -13.90
C SER A 430 -36.79 -8.01 -13.09
N ALA A 431 -35.59 -8.05 -13.62
CA ALA A 431 -34.42 -8.70 -13.00
C ALA A 431 -33.74 -7.85 -11.93
N THR A 432 -33.62 -6.54 -12.15
CA THR A 432 -32.78 -5.66 -11.32
C THR A 432 -33.43 -5.38 -9.97
N ARG A 433 -32.66 -5.60 -8.89
CA ARG A 433 -33.02 -5.26 -7.52
C ARG A 433 -32.26 -4.04 -7.03
N CYS A 434 -30.98 -3.96 -7.36
CA CYS A 434 -30.10 -2.87 -6.92
C CYS A 434 -29.06 -2.55 -7.97
N LEU A 435 -28.81 -1.27 -8.16
CA LEU A 435 -27.68 -0.72 -8.90
C LEU A 435 -26.85 0.11 -7.94
N MET A 436 -25.57 -0.13 -7.84
CA MET A 436 -24.69 0.56 -6.92
C MET A 436 -23.48 1.12 -7.65
N ALA A 437 -23.30 2.46 -7.60
CA ALA A 437 -22.05 3.04 -8.06
C ALA A 437 -21.08 3.18 -6.89
N GLN A 438 -19.78 3.03 -7.17
CA GLN A 438 -18.73 3.03 -6.17
C GLN A 438 -17.49 3.78 -6.63
N ARG A 439 -16.90 4.54 -5.69
CA ARG A 439 -15.56 5.14 -5.78
C ARG A 439 -14.80 4.85 -4.49
N LEU A 440 -13.48 4.96 -4.52
CA LEU A 440 -12.64 4.89 -3.33
C LEU A 440 -12.08 6.26 -2.99
N VAL A 441 -12.15 6.61 -1.72
CA VAL A 441 -11.49 7.78 -1.13
C VAL A 441 -10.47 7.34 -0.09
N ARG A 442 -9.45 8.16 0.13
CA ARG A 442 -8.44 7.90 1.16
C ARG A 442 -9.00 8.24 2.53
N LYS A 443 -8.67 7.41 3.51
CA LYS A 443 -9.02 7.60 4.91
C LYS A 443 -8.00 8.52 5.57
N VAL A 444 -8.46 9.45 6.41
CA VAL A 444 -7.57 10.26 7.27
C VAL A 444 -6.70 9.31 8.11
N CYS A 445 -5.42 9.59 8.20
CA CYS A 445 -4.48 8.74 8.92
C CYS A 445 -4.78 8.76 10.44
N PRO A 446 -5.07 7.62 11.07
CA PRO A 446 -5.47 7.59 12.48
C PRO A 446 -4.36 7.94 13.46
N GLN A 447 -3.09 8.03 13.00
CA GLN A 447 -1.97 8.37 13.88
C GLN A 447 -1.65 9.87 13.92
N CYS A 448 -1.98 10.59 12.85
CA CYS A 448 -1.72 12.03 12.77
C CYS A 448 -3.01 12.82 12.48
N GLU A 449 -4.19 12.22 12.74
CA GLU A 449 -5.46 12.93 12.60
C GLU A 449 -5.60 14.02 13.67
N GLY A 450 -6.03 15.19 13.23
CA GLY A 450 -6.38 16.32 14.09
C GLY A 450 -7.65 17.00 13.59
N PRO A 451 -8.27 17.87 14.42
CA PRO A 451 -9.40 18.67 13.98
C PRO A 451 -8.96 19.59 12.83
N ALA A 452 -9.85 19.78 11.86
CA ALA A 452 -9.58 20.60 10.68
C ALA A 452 -10.73 21.60 10.45
N GLU A 453 -10.36 22.76 9.92
CA GLU A 453 -11.31 23.76 9.45
C GLU A 453 -11.28 23.80 7.91
N PRO A 454 -12.22 23.14 7.22
CA PRO A 454 -12.28 23.16 5.76
C PRO A 454 -12.52 24.57 5.23
N VAL A 455 -11.98 24.86 4.05
CA VAL A 455 -12.23 26.12 3.37
C VAL A 455 -13.70 26.17 2.91
N GLU A 456 -14.34 27.34 3.04
CA GLU A 456 -15.76 27.53 2.66
C GLU A 456 -16.05 27.07 1.22
N SER A 457 -15.13 27.33 0.28
CA SER A 457 -15.27 26.89 -1.11
C SER A 457 -15.33 25.36 -1.27
N GLU A 458 -14.63 24.60 -0.43
CA GLU A 458 -14.68 23.13 -0.43
C GLU A 458 -16.03 22.62 0.08
N LEU A 459 -16.57 23.24 1.12
CA LEU A 459 -17.90 22.89 1.66
C LEU A 459 -19.00 23.20 0.65
N LEU A 460 -18.97 24.37 0.03
CA LEU A 460 -19.91 24.73 -1.02
C LEU A 460 -19.79 23.80 -2.24
N GLY A 461 -18.57 23.38 -2.61
CA GLY A 461 -18.32 22.39 -3.66
C GLY A 461 -18.94 21.01 -3.36
N LEU A 462 -19.08 20.66 -2.08
CA LEU A 462 -19.78 19.45 -1.63
C LEU A 462 -21.31 19.64 -1.51
N GLY A 463 -21.84 20.85 -1.79
CA GLY A 463 -23.24 21.18 -1.58
C GLY A 463 -23.61 21.38 -0.10
N LEU A 464 -22.63 21.61 0.76
CA LEU A 464 -22.83 21.87 2.18
C LEU A 464 -22.87 23.38 2.45
N ASP A 465 -23.93 23.87 3.09
CA ASP A 465 -23.95 25.23 3.63
C ASP A 465 -23.23 25.22 4.99
N PRO A 466 -22.10 25.95 5.13
CA PRO A 466 -21.32 25.98 6.37
C PRO A 466 -22.15 26.31 7.63
N LYS A 467 -23.21 27.11 7.46
CA LYS A 467 -24.08 27.53 8.56
C LYS A 467 -25.10 26.48 8.99
N SER A 468 -25.35 25.48 8.17
CA SER A 468 -26.37 24.44 8.38
C SER A 468 -25.82 23.12 8.89
N ILE A 469 -24.50 22.96 8.94
CA ILE A 469 -23.85 21.72 9.38
C ILE A 469 -24.02 21.57 10.90
N LYS A 470 -24.67 20.49 11.33
CA LYS A 470 -24.81 20.15 12.74
C LYS A 470 -23.64 19.29 13.18
N ASP A 471 -23.02 19.63 14.30
CA ASP A 471 -21.93 18.88 14.96
C ASP A 471 -20.83 18.43 13.99
N PRO A 472 -20.16 19.36 13.28
CA PRO A 472 -19.12 18.99 12.32
C PRO A 472 -17.89 18.42 13.05
N ASN A 473 -17.44 17.25 12.61
CA ASN A 473 -16.22 16.61 13.11
C ASN A 473 -15.22 16.45 11.97
N PHE A 474 -14.91 17.56 11.30
CA PHE A 474 -13.91 17.53 10.23
C PHE A 474 -12.52 17.22 10.80
N LYS A 475 -11.81 16.31 10.12
CA LYS A 475 -10.46 15.91 10.46
C LYS A 475 -9.54 15.98 9.23
N ALA A 476 -8.26 16.25 9.49
CA ALA A 476 -7.19 16.11 8.51
C ALA A 476 -5.97 15.46 9.16
N GLY A 477 -5.12 14.86 8.37
CA GLY A 477 -3.85 14.31 8.84
C GLY A 477 -2.72 15.30 8.57
N GLU A 478 -1.91 15.59 9.59
CA GLU A 478 -0.75 16.49 9.49
C GLU A 478 0.42 15.87 8.71
N GLY A 479 0.42 14.55 8.58
CA GLY A 479 1.51 13.78 8.01
C GLY A 479 2.39 13.15 9.08
N CYS A 480 2.73 11.88 8.92
CA CYS A 480 3.63 11.14 9.81
C CYS A 480 4.33 10.01 9.01
N ASP A 481 5.29 9.32 9.64
CA ASP A 481 6.02 8.22 8.99
C ASP A 481 5.10 7.10 8.50
N LYS A 482 4.03 6.79 9.24
CA LYS A 482 3.08 5.73 8.84
C LYS A 482 2.25 6.06 7.61
N CYS A 483 1.97 7.32 7.34
CA CYS A 483 1.31 7.76 6.12
C CYS A 483 2.28 8.35 5.10
N THR A 484 3.59 8.26 5.35
CA THR A 484 4.66 8.82 4.49
C THR A 484 4.43 10.30 4.16
N GLY A 485 4.07 11.08 5.18
CA GLY A 485 3.83 12.53 5.07
C GLY A 485 2.51 12.92 4.39
N THR A 486 1.70 11.98 3.90
CA THR A 486 0.50 12.28 3.09
C THR A 486 -0.71 12.71 3.89
N GLY A 487 -0.76 12.45 5.19
CA GLY A 487 -1.95 12.63 6.02
C GLY A 487 -3.05 11.59 5.84
N TYR A 488 -2.88 10.61 4.92
CA TYR A 488 -3.89 9.57 4.63
C TYR A 488 -3.30 8.17 4.76
N LYS A 489 -4.12 7.22 5.22
CA LYS A 489 -3.74 5.80 5.32
C LYS A 489 -4.93 4.88 5.08
N GLY A 490 -4.86 4.09 4.02
CA GLY A 490 -5.93 3.20 3.60
C GLY A 490 -7.07 3.92 2.87
N ARG A 491 -8.05 3.15 2.40
CA ARG A 491 -9.18 3.63 1.59
C ARG A 491 -10.47 3.03 2.08
N PHE A 492 -11.59 3.69 1.74
CA PHE A 492 -12.94 3.14 1.89
C PHE A 492 -13.83 3.62 0.73
N GLY A 493 -15.03 3.00 0.60
CA GLY A 493 -15.95 3.29 -0.49
C GLY A 493 -16.80 4.54 -0.27
N LEU A 494 -17.06 5.27 -1.36
CA LEU A 494 -18.26 6.10 -1.52
C LEU A 494 -19.26 5.29 -2.31
N PHE A 495 -20.52 5.37 -1.93
CA PHE A 495 -21.58 4.54 -2.50
C PHE A 495 -22.79 5.38 -2.92
N GLU A 496 -23.32 5.05 -4.10
CA GLU A 496 -24.60 5.49 -4.60
C GLU A 496 -25.45 4.24 -4.77
N VAL A 497 -26.41 4.02 -3.86
CA VAL A 497 -27.22 2.80 -3.81
C VAL A 497 -28.62 3.10 -4.33
N PHE A 498 -28.93 2.62 -5.53
CA PHE A 498 -30.25 2.74 -6.14
C PHE A 498 -31.01 1.42 -5.99
N VAL A 499 -32.01 1.43 -5.12
CA VAL A 499 -32.99 0.34 -4.96
C VAL A 499 -34.09 0.51 -6.00
N VAL A 500 -34.27 -0.50 -6.86
CA VAL A 500 -35.22 -0.43 -7.97
C VAL A 500 -36.64 -0.79 -7.48
N ASP A 501 -37.47 0.24 -7.26
CA ASP A 501 -38.88 0.09 -6.88
C ASP A 501 -39.80 -0.11 -8.09
N ASP A 502 -41.08 -0.33 -7.84
CA ASP A 502 -42.06 -0.62 -8.91
C ASP A 502 -42.25 0.54 -9.89
N GLU A 503 -42.13 1.80 -9.43
CA GLU A 503 -42.22 2.94 -10.33
C GLU A 503 -40.97 3.07 -11.19
N SER A 504 -39.78 2.87 -10.61
CA SER A 504 -38.53 2.80 -11.37
C SER A 504 -38.58 1.70 -12.44
N ARG A 505 -39.17 0.53 -12.14
CA ARG A 505 -39.38 -0.54 -13.12
C ARG A 505 -40.21 -0.08 -14.30
N LYS A 506 -41.36 0.63 -14.06
CA LYS A 506 -42.17 1.20 -15.13
C LYS A 506 -41.43 2.22 -15.96
N MET A 507 -40.64 3.07 -15.31
CA MET A 507 -39.81 4.06 -15.98
C MET A 507 -38.77 3.40 -16.89
N ILE A 508 -38.10 2.33 -16.42
CA ILE A 508 -37.15 1.54 -17.22
C ILE A 508 -37.82 0.93 -18.44
N VAL A 509 -39.02 0.30 -18.29
CA VAL A 509 -39.78 -0.27 -19.40
C VAL A 509 -40.13 0.80 -20.43
N ASN A 510 -40.52 1.99 -19.98
CA ASN A 510 -40.88 3.13 -20.82
C ASN A 510 -39.67 3.84 -21.44
N LYS A 511 -38.43 3.39 -21.16
CA LYS A 511 -37.19 3.96 -21.68
C LYS A 511 -37.04 5.45 -21.38
N VAL A 512 -37.36 5.86 -20.16
CA VAL A 512 -37.14 7.23 -19.71
C VAL A 512 -35.65 7.59 -19.72
N THR A 513 -35.34 8.86 -19.73
CA THR A 513 -33.95 9.33 -19.72
C THR A 513 -33.24 8.97 -18.39
N THR A 514 -31.91 8.85 -18.43
CA THR A 514 -31.10 8.62 -17.22
C THR A 514 -31.34 9.72 -16.17
N THR A 515 -31.56 10.97 -16.60
CA THR A 515 -31.83 12.11 -15.70
C THR A 515 -33.14 11.92 -14.97
N GLU A 516 -34.23 11.48 -15.65
CA GLU A 516 -35.52 11.22 -15.02
C GLU A 516 -35.41 10.04 -14.04
N LEU A 517 -34.68 8.99 -14.43
CA LEU A 517 -34.46 7.83 -13.57
C LEU A 517 -33.63 8.20 -12.32
N ARG A 518 -32.61 9.07 -12.47
CA ARG A 518 -31.83 9.61 -11.36
C ARG A 518 -32.69 10.42 -10.40
N LYS A 519 -33.58 11.27 -10.94
CA LYS A 519 -34.52 12.02 -10.10
C LYS A 519 -35.38 11.06 -9.26
N ARG A 520 -35.95 10.02 -9.88
CA ARG A 520 -36.72 9.00 -9.17
C ARG A 520 -35.87 8.27 -8.13
N ALA A 521 -34.66 7.86 -8.48
CA ALA A 521 -33.74 7.21 -7.55
C ALA A 521 -33.50 8.05 -6.29
N ARG A 522 -33.32 9.37 -6.44
CA ARG A 522 -33.18 10.30 -5.31
C ARG A 522 -34.47 10.41 -4.47
N GLU A 523 -35.64 10.40 -5.11
CA GLU A 523 -36.94 10.40 -4.41
C GLU A 523 -37.13 9.17 -3.52
N VAL A 524 -36.60 8.02 -3.92
CA VAL A 524 -36.64 6.77 -3.14
C VAL A 524 -35.48 6.63 -2.15
N GLY A 525 -34.66 7.67 -1.99
CA GLY A 525 -33.62 7.75 -0.95
C GLY A 525 -32.20 7.50 -1.42
N MET A 526 -31.95 7.35 -2.73
CA MET A 526 -30.58 7.27 -3.24
C MET A 526 -29.84 8.58 -2.97
N ARG A 527 -28.63 8.48 -2.42
CA ARG A 527 -27.67 9.58 -2.30
C ARG A 527 -26.65 9.47 -3.43
N THR A 528 -26.21 10.61 -3.93
CA THR A 528 -25.10 10.64 -4.89
C THR A 528 -23.77 10.32 -4.21
N LEU A 529 -22.75 9.92 -4.98
CA LEU A 529 -21.39 9.69 -4.45
C LEU A 529 -20.88 10.93 -3.69
N ARG A 530 -21.18 12.14 -4.20
CA ARG A 530 -20.80 13.41 -3.54
C ARG A 530 -21.52 13.61 -2.21
N GLU A 531 -22.81 13.34 -2.14
CA GLU A 531 -23.61 13.45 -0.90
C GLU A 531 -23.16 12.43 0.15
N ASP A 532 -22.87 11.19 -0.25
CA ASP A 532 -22.31 10.18 0.65
C ASP A 532 -20.91 10.59 1.15
N GLY A 533 -20.08 11.12 0.23
CA GLY A 533 -18.77 11.66 0.57
C GLY A 533 -18.84 12.85 1.52
N ALA A 534 -19.78 13.76 1.32
CA ALA A 534 -19.99 14.90 2.19
C ALA A 534 -20.35 14.46 3.63
N ARG A 535 -21.24 13.48 3.79
CA ARG A 535 -21.58 12.89 5.11
C ARG A 535 -20.33 12.28 5.79
N LYS A 536 -19.50 11.58 5.04
CA LYS A 536 -18.28 10.93 5.55
C LYS A 536 -17.18 11.95 5.87
N ALA A 537 -17.09 13.05 5.13
CA ALA A 537 -16.20 14.16 5.45
C ALA A 537 -16.64 14.87 6.76
N VAL A 538 -17.93 15.16 6.92
CA VAL A 538 -18.50 15.73 8.16
C VAL A 538 -18.25 14.79 9.35
N ALA A 539 -18.27 13.48 9.15
CA ALA A 539 -17.93 12.48 10.18
C ALA A 539 -16.43 12.35 10.48
N GLY A 540 -15.55 13.05 9.74
CA GLY A 540 -14.10 13.01 9.94
C GLY A 540 -13.40 11.75 9.38
N MET A 541 -14.08 10.98 8.52
CA MET A 541 -13.49 9.77 7.91
C MET A 541 -12.51 10.10 6.79
N THR A 542 -12.76 11.21 6.07
CA THR A 542 -11.96 11.74 4.96
C THR A 542 -12.04 13.26 4.95
N THR A 543 -11.35 13.91 4.03
CA THR A 543 -11.40 15.38 3.88
C THR A 543 -12.35 15.79 2.76
N PRO A 544 -12.93 17.01 2.81
CA PRO A 544 -13.73 17.58 1.71
C PRO A 544 -13.00 17.57 0.37
N ASN A 545 -11.73 17.95 0.36
CA ASN A 545 -10.89 17.99 -0.84
C ASN A 545 -10.76 16.60 -1.50
N GLU A 546 -10.58 15.54 -0.70
CA GLU A 546 -10.48 14.17 -1.24
C GLU A 546 -11.79 13.73 -1.89
N VAL A 547 -12.94 14.08 -1.30
CA VAL A 547 -14.25 13.80 -1.90
C VAL A 547 -14.43 14.54 -3.22
N LEU A 548 -14.12 15.83 -3.26
CA LEU A 548 -14.19 16.64 -4.48
C LEU A 548 -13.31 16.06 -5.58
N ARG A 549 -12.06 15.67 -5.26
CA ARG A 549 -11.13 15.06 -6.20
C ARG A 549 -11.69 13.82 -6.89
N VAL A 550 -12.44 13.00 -6.18
CA VAL A 550 -12.93 11.70 -6.67
C VAL A 550 -14.31 11.81 -7.33
N THR A 551 -15.09 12.84 -6.99
CA THR A 551 -16.45 13.07 -7.51
C THR A 551 -16.51 14.21 -8.54
N VAL A 552 -15.38 14.57 -9.16
CA VAL A 552 -15.36 15.51 -10.31
C VAL A 552 -16.20 14.93 -11.44
N GLY A 553 -17.18 15.69 -11.92
CA GLY A 553 -18.13 15.28 -12.96
C GLY A 553 -19.46 14.73 -12.45
N ASP A 554 -19.67 14.59 -11.15
CA ASP A 554 -20.96 14.23 -10.55
C ASP A 554 -21.86 15.49 -10.37
N GLU A 555 -21.55 16.55 -11.10
CA GLU A 555 -22.35 17.77 -11.12
C GLU A 555 -23.60 17.56 -11.99
N SER A 556 -24.74 17.39 -11.29
CA SER A 556 -26.12 17.84 -11.63
C SER A 556 -27.16 16.99 -10.92
#